data_998c058c6534d59ac7f7584c011ea892
#
_entry.id   998c058c6534d59ac7f7584c011ea892
#
_cell.length_a   1.000
_cell.length_b   1.000
_cell.length_c   1.000
_cell.angle_alpha   90.00
_cell.angle_beta   90.00
_cell.angle_gamma   90.00
#
_symmetry.space_group_name_H-M   'P 1'
#
loop_
_entity.id
_entity.type
_entity.pdbx_description
1 polymer ?
#
loop_
_entity_poly.entity_id
_entity_poly.type
_entity_poly.pdbx_seq_one_letter_code
_entity_poly.pdbx_strand_id
1 'polypeptide(L)'
;MLFDSTIRKELARSFGATLMVILTIFMTNLVIRTLGLAANGAVAAQDVVFIFTLLALQTLPTILSLSLFIGVILTLGRMYRESEMAIWFSSGIGLARFIRPVIATSWPIVVLIGILMVFVWPWSYSQYNDLRQRFEQRADVLRASPGQFQASGDGHRVFFVEKAASAANAGGRNVFIMNDLGTRESVAVSQSGKIENVGNDRFLVLDSGHMEQNDKVSGEHTHVEFKNYRVLAGTGAAPNNSAPSPRAVDTVDLVLTGGPAYMGELAWRLGLVLGATNLLFMGISLSAANPRRASNWGLLFAALAFVIYYNLLNLTQAWVGNGHVNIVVAMVVLHGLAFALGLGLIWWREHATVIHPMKLLLRRSAA
;
A
#
# COMPACT_ATOMS: atom_id res chain seq x y z
N MET A 1 23.25 24.18 -23.48
CA MET A 1 23.19 24.46 -22.03
C MET A 1 21.86 25.07 -21.60
N LEU A 2 21.32 26.09 -22.28
CA LEU A 2 20.00 26.69 -21.91
C LEU A 2 18.84 25.70 -22.00
N PHE A 3 18.77 24.89 -23.06
CA PHE A 3 17.75 23.86 -23.27
C PHE A 3 17.64 22.89 -22.05
N ASP A 4 18.76 22.24 -21.69
CA ASP A 4 18.73 21.25 -20.61
C ASP A 4 18.34 21.89 -19.26
N SER A 5 18.82 23.12 -18.99
CA SER A 5 18.52 23.85 -17.74
C SER A 5 17.04 24.23 -17.63
N THR A 6 16.45 24.71 -18.72
CA THR A 6 15.04 25.10 -18.76
C THR A 6 14.12 23.91 -18.57
N ILE A 7 14.35 22.81 -19.32
CA ILE A 7 13.56 21.59 -19.20
C ILE A 7 13.65 21.01 -17.79
N ARG A 8 14.84 20.97 -17.19
CA ARG A 8 15.03 20.46 -15.83
C ARG A 8 14.27 21.25 -14.78
N LYS A 9 14.27 22.57 -14.86
CA LYS A 9 13.52 23.44 -13.94
C LYS A 9 12.02 23.21 -14.04
N GLU A 10 11.52 23.07 -15.27
CA GLU A 10 10.09 22.82 -15.48
C GLU A 10 9.66 21.43 -15.03
N LEU A 11 10.46 20.40 -15.32
CA LEU A 11 10.23 19.04 -14.82
C LEU A 11 10.19 19.01 -13.29
N ALA A 12 11.15 19.65 -12.63
CA ALA A 12 11.19 19.72 -11.17
C ALA A 12 9.96 20.44 -10.58
N ARG A 13 9.53 21.54 -11.21
CA ARG A 13 8.32 22.28 -10.79
C ARG A 13 7.05 21.44 -10.99
N SER A 14 6.90 20.81 -12.16
CA SER A 14 5.74 19.94 -12.44
C SER A 14 5.72 18.72 -11.54
N PHE A 15 6.87 18.09 -11.29
CA PHE A 15 6.98 17.00 -10.34
C PHE A 15 6.54 17.42 -8.94
N GLY A 16 7.06 18.55 -8.42
CA GLY A 16 6.69 19.04 -7.10
C GLY A 16 5.20 19.35 -6.97
N ALA A 17 4.61 20.01 -7.98
CA ALA A 17 3.18 20.30 -8.00
C ALA A 17 2.34 19.00 -8.04
N THR A 18 2.70 18.05 -8.91
CA THR A 18 2.02 16.77 -9.05
C THR A 18 2.16 15.94 -7.77
N LEU A 19 3.36 15.91 -7.18
CA LEU A 19 3.61 15.20 -5.93
C LEU A 19 2.72 15.75 -4.80
N MET A 20 2.58 17.07 -4.69
CA MET A 20 1.76 17.68 -3.65
C MET A 20 0.29 17.27 -3.78
N VAL A 21 -0.26 17.30 -5.00
CA VAL A 21 -1.65 16.88 -5.25
C VAL A 21 -1.86 15.41 -4.94
N ILE A 22 -1.01 14.54 -5.50
CA ILE A 22 -1.13 13.09 -5.33
C ILE A 22 -0.91 12.71 -3.86
N LEU A 23 0.10 13.29 -3.21
CA LEU A 23 0.37 13.06 -1.79
C LEU A 23 -0.84 13.42 -0.93
N THR A 24 -1.46 14.58 -1.16
CA THR A 24 -2.66 15.01 -0.42
C THR A 24 -3.80 14.00 -0.58
N ILE A 25 -4.08 13.54 -1.81
CA ILE A 25 -5.13 12.55 -2.07
C ILE A 25 -4.85 11.23 -1.34
N PHE A 26 -3.63 10.71 -1.47
CA PHE A 26 -3.23 9.45 -0.83
C PHE A 26 -3.20 9.56 0.70
N MET A 27 -2.68 10.65 1.25
CA MET A 27 -2.65 10.86 2.70
C MET A 27 -4.05 10.99 3.28
N THR A 28 -4.97 11.68 2.61
CA THR A 28 -6.37 11.76 3.05
C THR A 28 -7.02 10.37 3.07
N ASN A 29 -6.84 9.58 2.03
CA ASN A 29 -7.34 8.20 1.98
C ASN A 29 -6.73 7.33 3.10
N LEU A 30 -5.43 7.49 3.33
CA LEU A 30 -4.72 6.75 4.37
C LEU A 30 -5.20 7.11 5.78
N VAL A 31 -5.48 8.39 6.05
CA VAL A 31 -6.09 8.83 7.33
C VAL A 31 -7.43 8.13 7.55
N ILE A 32 -8.32 8.16 6.54
CA ILE A 32 -9.63 7.50 6.63
C ILE A 32 -9.46 6.01 6.92
N ARG A 33 -8.54 5.34 6.22
CA ARG A 33 -8.25 3.92 6.41
C ARG A 33 -7.72 3.61 7.81
N THR A 34 -6.77 4.40 8.32
CA THR A 34 -6.17 4.16 9.64
C THR A 34 -7.14 4.43 10.78
N LEU A 35 -7.98 5.47 10.65
CA LEU A 35 -9.07 5.72 11.60
C LEU A 35 -10.10 4.58 11.57
N GLY A 36 -10.42 4.04 10.39
CA GLY A 36 -11.27 2.86 10.25
C GLY A 36 -10.70 1.62 10.95
N LEU A 37 -9.38 1.38 10.88
CA LEU A 37 -8.73 0.29 11.63
C LEU A 37 -8.86 0.46 13.15
N ALA A 38 -8.74 1.69 13.64
CA ALA A 38 -8.90 1.98 15.07
C ALA A 38 -10.36 1.85 15.50
N ALA A 39 -11.31 2.37 14.71
CA ALA A 39 -12.75 2.28 15.00
C ALA A 39 -13.25 0.84 15.05
N ASN A 40 -12.71 -0.03 14.19
CA ASN A 40 -13.03 -1.47 14.18
C ASN A 40 -12.25 -2.28 15.22
N GLY A 41 -11.48 -1.64 16.10
CA GLY A 41 -10.71 -2.34 17.13
C GLY A 41 -9.58 -3.23 16.57
N ALA A 42 -9.13 -3.02 15.33
CA ALA A 42 -8.04 -3.77 14.74
C ALA A 42 -6.64 -3.29 15.18
N VAL A 43 -6.57 -2.09 15.74
CA VAL A 43 -5.35 -1.47 16.28
C VAL A 43 -5.69 -0.61 17.50
N ALA A 44 -4.71 -0.42 18.40
CA ALA A 44 -4.90 0.46 19.54
C ALA A 44 -5.01 1.93 19.10
N ALA A 45 -5.95 2.67 19.67
CA ALA A 45 -6.16 4.08 19.33
C ALA A 45 -4.90 4.96 19.58
N GLN A 46 -4.11 4.62 20.58
CA GLN A 46 -2.84 5.29 20.88
C GLN A 46 -1.76 5.11 19.81
N ASP A 47 -1.81 4.02 19.03
CA ASP A 47 -0.81 3.67 18.04
C ASP A 47 -1.17 4.15 16.63
N VAL A 48 -2.36 4.76 16.44
CA VAL A 48 -2.90 5.19 15.13
C VAL A 48 -1.95 6.11 14.37
N VAL A 49 -1.37 7.11 15.04
CA VAL A 49 -0.44 8.06 14.40
C VAL A 49 0.83 7.36 13.93
N PHE A 50 1.35 6.44 14.72
CA PHE A 50 2.53 5.68 14.36
C PHE A 50 2.25 4.71 13.19
N ILE A 51 1.12 4.00 13.24
CA ILE A 51 0.65 3.13 12.15
C ILE A 51 0.44 3.93 10.86
N PHE A 52 -0.21 5.11 10.96
CA PHE A 52 -0.34 6.01 9.82
C PHE A 52 1.01 6.35 9.19
N THR A 53 2.01 6.69 10.03
CA THR A 53 3.36 7.02 9.56
C THR A 53 4.02 5.83 8.84
N LEU A 54 3.91 4.61 9.40
CA LEU A 54 4.46 3.40 8.77
C LEU A 54 3.80 3.11 7.42
N LEU A 55 2.47 3.20 7.34
CA LEU A 55 1.73 3.00 6.10
C LEU A 55 2.01 4.10 5.07
N ALA A 56 2.22 5.34 5.52
CA ALA A 56 2.63 6.45 4.65
C ALA A 56 3.99 6.17 4.02
N LEU A 57 4.97 5.70 4.80
CA LEU A 57 6.29 5.31 4.30
C LEU A 57 6.22 4.17 3.28
N GLN A 58 5.31 3.20 3.47
CA GLN A 58 5.08 2.11 2.52
C GLN A 58 4.45 2.58 1.20
N THR A 59 3.59 3.58 1.22
CA THR A 59 2.94 4.08 -0.01
C THR A 59 3.80 5.09 -0.77
N LEU A 60 4.77 5.71 -0.09
CA LEU A 60 5.60 6.79 -0.63
C LEU A 60 6.35 6.43 -1.94
N PRO A 61 6.98 5.24 -2.10
CA PRO A 61 7.65 4.87 -3.35
C PRO A 61 6.72 4.88 -4.56
N THR A 62 5.49 4.38 -4.39
CA THR A 62 4.47 4.36 -5.45
C THR A 62 4.01 5.77 -5.80
N ILE A 63 3.80 6.62 -4.80
CA ILE A 63 3.42 8.03 -4.98
C ILE A 63 4.51 8.79 -5.73
N LEU A 64 5.78 8.61 -5.37
CA LEU A 64 6.91 9.23 -6.04
C LEU A 64 7.01 8.80 -7.51
N SER A 65 6.86 7.50 -7.78
CA SER A 65 6.88 6.93 -9.14
C SER A 65 5.75 7.50 -10.01
N LEU A 66 4.52 7.53 -9.50
CA LEU A 66 3.37 8.09 -10.20
C LEU A 66 3.53 9.60 -10.45
N SER A 67 3.97 10.35 -9.43
CA SER A 67 4.16 11.81 -9.52
C SER A 67 5.23 12.15 -10.55
N LEU A 68 6.30 11.37 -10.59
CA LEU A 68 7.39 11.54 -11.54
C LEU A 68 6.91 11.32 -12.99
N PHE A 69 6.18 10.23 -13.21
CA PHE A 69 5.60 9.89 -14.50
C PHE A 69 4.62 10.96 -15.01
N ILE A 70 3.66 11.36 -14.16
CA ILE A 70 2.69 12.40 -14.51
C ILE A 70 3.38 13.76 -14.70
N GLY A 71 4.37 14.09 -13.88
CA GLY A 71 5.16 15.32 -14.00
C GLY A 71 5.84 15.44 -15.38
N VAL A 72 6.43 14.34 -15.88
CA VAL A 72 7.01 14.28 -17.23
C VAL A 72 5.94 14.55 -18.29
N ILE A 73 4.79 13.87 -18.19
CA ILE A 73 3.71 14.01 -19.19
C ILE A 73 3.13 15.41 -19.18
N LEU A 74 2.92 16.02 -18.01
CA LEU A 74 2.39 17.37 -17.91
C LEU A 74 3.36 18.41 -18.49
N THR A 75 4.64 18.29 -18.17
CA THR A 75 5.67 19.20 -18.70
C THR A 75 5.77 19.12 -20.21
N LEU A 76 6.03 17.93 -20.74
CA LEU A 76 6.20 17.75 -22.17
C LEU A 76 4.88 17.96 -22.93
N GLY A 77 3.75 17.52 -22.36
CA GLY A 77 2.41 17.75 -22.93
C GLY A 77 2.06 19.24 -23.02
N ARG A 78 2.46 20.07 -22.04
CA ARG A 78 2.33 21.53 -22.11
C ARG A 78 3.14 22.09 -23.29
N MET A 79 4.42 21.68 -23.41
CA MET A 79 5.29 22.13 -24.50
C MET A 79 4.73 21.77 -25.87
N TYR A 80 4.05 20.61 -26.00
CA TYR A 80 3.34 20.27 -27.24
C TYR A 80 2.14 21.19 -27.50
N ARG A 81 1.32 21.48 -26.47
CA ARG A 81 0.14 22.34 -26.62
C ARG A 81 0.50 23.79 -26.93
N GLU A 82 1.58 24.30 -26.33
CA GLU A 82 2.08 25.66 -26.54
C GLU A 82 2.96 25.78 -27.79
N SER A 83 3.08 24.70 -28.58
CA SER A 83 3.90 24.64 -29.81
C SER A 83 5.40 24.84 -29.58
N GLU A 84 5.88 24.84 -28.34
CA GLU A 84 7.33 24.93 -28.03
C GLU A 84 8.10 23.75 -28.64
N MET A 85 7.49 22.55 -28.67
CA MET A 85 8.09 21.38 -29.32
C MET A 85 8.35 21.60 -30.82
N ALA A 86 7.47 22.33 -31.51
CA ALA A 86 7.68 22.62 -32.93
C ALA A 86 8.94 23.47 -33.15
N ILE A 87 9.24 24.42 -32.25
CA ILE A 87 10.45 25.23 -32.30
C ILE A 87 11.70 24.37 -32.11
N TRP A 88 11.66 23.44 -31.14
CA TRP A 88 12.78 22.52 -30.93
C TRP A 88 13.01 21.58 -32.09
N PHE A 89 11.96 21.02 -32.67
CA PHE A 89 12.05 20.14 -33.83
C PHE A 89 12.56 20.86 -35.08
N SER A 90 12.13 22.12 -35.30
CA SER A 90 12.64 22.93 -36.43
C SER A 90 14.10 23.31 -36.27
N SER A 91 14.62 23.37 -35.04
CA SER A 91 16.05 23.58 -34.76
C SER A 91 16.89 22.29 -34.77
N GLY A 92 16.29 21.14 -35.19
CA GLY A 92 16.97 19.86 -35.32
C GLY A 92 17.08 19.05 -34.03
N ILE A 93 16.41 19.47 -32.95
CA ILE A 93 16.38 18.76 -31.68
C ILE A 93 15.23 17.74 -31.71
N GLY A 94 15.55 16.44 -31.89
CA GLY A 94 14.57 15.36 -31.88
C GLY A 94 14.04 15.00 -30.49
N LEU A 95 12.99 14.16 -30.46
CA LEU A 95 12.34 13.73 -29.20
C LEU A 95 13.30 12.94 -28.29
N ALA A 96 14.19 12.14 -28.86
CA ALA A 96 15.19 11.37 -28.10
C ALA A 96 16.12 12.27 -27.27
N ARG A 97 16.35 13.51 -27.67
CA ARG A 97 17.20 14.47 -26.94
C ARG A 97 16.62 14.85 -25.57
N PHE A 98 15.29 14.74 -25.38
CA PHE A 98 14.61 14.99 -24.11
C PHE A 98 14.87 13.90 -23.06
N ILE A 99 15.33 12.71 -23.45
CA ILE A 99 15.69 11.64 -22.52
C ILE A 99 16.74 12.14 -21.51
N ARG A 100 17.76 12.86 -21.97
CA ARG A 100 18.86 13.34 -21.12
C ARG A 100 18.41 14.26 -19.98
N PRO A 101 17.67 15.36 -20.23
CA PRO A 101 17.19 16.22 -19.15
C PRO A 101 16.16 15.53 -18.24
N VAL A 102 15.33 14.64 -18.77
CA VAL A 102 14.37 13.85 -17.98
C VAL A 102 15.11 12.93 -17.02
N ILE A 103 16.06 12.12 -17.49
CA ILE A 103 16.85 11.25 -16.60
C ILE A 103 17.65 12.08 -15.60
N ALA A 104 18.31 13.16 -16.04
CA ALA A 104 19.12 14.01 -15.16
C ALA A 104 18.32 14.70 -14.05
N THR A 105 17.01 14.91 -14.22
CA THR A 105 16.13 15.44 -13.18
C THR A 105 15.58 14.32 -12.30
N SER A 106 15.29 13.17 -12.89
CA SER A 106 14.56 12.08 -12.24
C SER A 106 15.44 11.11 -11.44
N TRP A 107 16.74 10.99 -11.80
CA TRP A 107 17.62 10.01 -11.16
C TRP A 107 17.69 10.12 -9.61
N PRO A 108 17.71 11.34 -8.99
CA PRO A 108 17.76 11.39 -7.53
C PRO A 108 16.50 10.81 -6.89
N ILE A 109 15.35 11.00 -7.58
CA ILE A 109 14.05 10.50 -7.12
C ILE A 109 13.99 8.98 -7.29
N VAL A 110 14.50 8.45 -8.41
CA VAL A 110 14.57 6.99 -8.65
C VAL A 110 15.49 6.32 -7.62
N VAL A 111 16.63 6.95 -7.29
CA VAL A 111 17.52 6.46 -6.21
C VAL A 111 16.80 6.51 -4.86
N LEU A 112 16.07 7.57 -4.57
CA LEU A 112 15.25 7.66 -3.35
C LEU A 112 14.20 6.54 -3.29
N ILE A 113 13.49 6.26 -4.40
CA ILE A 113 12.56 5.13 -4.50
C ILE A 113 13.29 3.81 -4.18
N GLY A 114 14.50 3.62 -4.72
CA GLY A 114 15.33 2.44 -4.44
C GLY A 114 15.68 2.31 -2.96
N ILE A 115 16.13 3.39 -2.32
CA ILE A 115 16.43 3.42 -0.88
C ILE A 115 15.18 3.08 -0.05
N LEU A 116 14.04 3.68 -0.38
CA LEU A 116 12.77 3.41 0.29
C LEU A 116 12.37 1.94 0.16
N MET A 117 12.51 1.33 -1.03
CA MET A 117 12.12 -0.06 -1.27
C MET A 117 13.07 -1.07 -0.62
N VAL A 118 14.38 -0.78 -0.60
CA VAL A 118 15.39 -1.72 -0.09
C VAL A 118 15.48 -1.70 1.43
N PHE A 119 15.38 -0.52 2.06
CA PHE A 119 15.62 -0.34 3.50
C PHE A 119 14.35 0.03 4.28
N VAL A 120 13.60 1.03 3.82
CA VAL A 120 12.47 1.57 4.59
C VAL A 120 11.25 0.65 4.52
N TRP A 121 11.01 0.04 3.37
CA TRP A 121 9.89 -0.89 3.16
C TRP A 121 9.91 -2.08 4.14
N PRO A 122 10.98 -2.91 4.22
CA PRO A 122 11.01 -4.05 5.14
C PRO A 122 10.94 -3.61 6.60
N TRP A 123 11.66 -2.55 6.97
CA TRP A 123 11.62 -2.00 8.32
C TRP A 123 10.21 -1.54 8.73
N SER A 124 9.56 -0.74 7.89
CA SER A 124 8.22 -0.25 8.21
C SER A 124 7.18 -1.36 8.27
N TYR A 125 7.32 -2.38 7.42
CA TYR A 125 6.43 -3.53 7.42
C TYR A 125 6.63 -4.43 8.66
N SER A 126 7.87 -4.63 9.08
CA SER A 126 8.21 -5.33 10.33
C SER A 126 7.59 -4.63 11.54
N GLN A 127 7.80 -3.30 11.67
CA GLN A 127 7.23 -2.53 12.77
C GLN A 127 5.69 -2.56 12.80
N TYR A 128 5.06 -2.47 11.63
CA TYR A 128 3.61 -2.58 11.51
C TYR A 128 3.09 -3.95 11.98
N ASN A 129 3.73 -5.03 11.54
CA ASN A 129 3.35 -6.38 11.96
C ASN A 129 3.57 -6.62 13.44
N ASP A 130 4.69 -6.16 14.00
CA ASP A 130 4.98 -6.30 15.42
C ASP A 130 3.92 -5.60 16.28
N LEU A 131 3.53 -4.39 15.91
CA LEU A 131 2.45 -3.67 16.61
C LEU A 131 1.13 -4.42 16.53
N ARG A 132 0.78 -4.89 15.34
CA ARG A 132 -0.44 -5.64 15.11
C ARG A 132 -0.46 -6.95 15.89
N GLN A 133 0.62 -7.72 15.86
CA GLN A 133 0.74 -8.97 16.63
C GLN A 133 0.65 -8.72 18.14
N ARG A 134 1.35 -7.72 18.66
CA ARG A 134 1.25 -7.34 20.08
C ARG A 134 -0.16 -6.96 20.46
N PHE A 135 -0.89 -6.28 19.58
CA PHE A 135 -2.28 -5.91 19.82
C PHE A 135 -3.19 -7.14 19.75
N GLU A 136 -3.01 -8.02 18.75
CA GLU A 136 -3.77 -9.28 18.61
C GLU A 136 -3.49 -10.27 19.74
N GLN A 137 -2.30 -10.25 20.34
CA GLN A 137 -1.94 -11.05 21.50
C GLN A 137 -2.52 -10.54 22.83
N ARG A 138 -3.04 -9.33 22.87
CA ARG A 138 -3.76 -8.87 24.06
C ARG A 138 -5.08 -9.63 24.17
N ALA A 139 -5.46 -10.03 25.41
CA ALA A 139 -6.76 -10.65 25.62
C ALA A 139 -7.87 -9.71 25.14
N ASP A 140 -8.95 -10.26 24.59
CA ASP A 140 -10.07 -9.48 24.04
C ASP A 140 -10.61 -8.44 25.04
N VAL A 141 -10.62 -8.80 26.32
CA VAL A 141 -11.01 -7.89 27.42
C VAL A 141 -10.03 -6.71 27.59
N LEU A 142 -8.73 -6.90 27.29
CA LEU A 142 -7.74 -5.82 27.38
C LEU A 142 -7.74 -4.92 26.13
N ARG A 143 -8.32 -5.38 25.03
CA ARG A 143 -8.56 -4.57 23.83
C ARG A 143 -9.75 -3.65 24.01
N ALA A 144 -10.70 -4.03 24.88
CA ALA A 144 -11.87 -3.21 25.14
C ALA A 144 -11.47 -1.84 25.69
N SER A 145 -11.82 -0.79 24.96
CA SER A 145 -11.70 0.58 25.48
C SER A 145 -12.62 0.71 26.69
N PRO A 146 -12.11 1.14 27.87
CA PRO A 146 -12.94 1.25 29.06
C PRO A 146 -14.18 2.11 28.81
N GLY A 147 -15.35 1.60 29.21
CA GLY A 147 -16.63 2.28 29.00
C GLY A 147 -17.26 2.12 27.61
N GLN A 148 -16.75 1.22 26.78
CA GLN A 148 -17.34 0.90 25.48
C GLN A 148 -17.61 -0.61 25.33
N PHE A 149 -18.70 -0.94 24.65
CA PHE A 149 -18.97 -2.32 24.23
C PHE A 149 -18.06 -2.68 23.07
N GLN A 150 -17.38 -3.81 23.17
CA GLN A 150 -16.50 -4.32 22.13
C GLN A 150 -16.79 -5.77 21.82
N ALA A 151 -16.94 -6.09 20.52
CA ALA A 151 -17.10 -7.45 20.09
C ALA A 151 -15.74 -8.17 20.04
N SER A 152 -15.73 -9.46 20.40
CA SER A 152 -14.59 -10.35 20.21
C SER A 152 -14.26 -10.52 18.72
N GLY A 153 -13.05 -10.93 18.41
CA GLY A 153 -12.60 -11.15 17.03
C GLY A 153 -13.39 -12.22 16.28
N ASP A 154 -14.07 -13.15 16.98
CA ASP A 154 -14.97 -14.15 16.42
C ASP A 154 -16.42 -13.66 16.23
N GLY A 155 -16.73 -12.45 16.71
CA GLY A 155 -18.06 -11.84 16.62
C GLY A 155 -19.12 -12.43 17.55
N HIS A 156 -18.82 -13.52 18.28
CA HIS A 156 -19.78 -14.22 19.14
C HIS A 156 -19.85 -13.71 20.58
N ARG A 157 -18.91 -12.83 20.96
CA ARG A 157 -18.85 -12.29 22.31
C ARG A 157 -18.79 -10.77 22.29
N VAL A 158 -19.48 -10.15 23.26
CA VAL A 158 -19.41 -8.72 23.50
C VAL A 158 -18.95 -8.50 24.93
N PHE A 159 -17.91 -7.71 25.08
CA PHE A 159 -17.35 -7.34 26.38
C PHE A 159 -17.62 -5.87 26.67
N PHE A 160 -17.92 -5.58 27.91
CA PHE A 160 -17.90 -4.22 28.45
C PHE A 160 -17.17 -4.26 29.80
N VAL A 161 -16.24 -3.35 29.96
CA VAL A 161 -15.45 -3.22 31.19
C VAL A 161 -15.38 -1.75 31.56
N GLU A 162 -15.80 -1.42 32.80
CA GLU A 162 -15.63 -0.07 33.31
C GLU A 162 -14.19 0.18 33.73
N LYS A 163 -13.72 1.41 33.58
CA LYS A 163 -12.33 1.78 33.86
C LYS A 163 -11.98 1.53 35.34
N ALA A 164 -10.97 0.70 35.59
CA ALA A 164 -10.40 0.55 36.94
C ALA A 164 -9.68 1.83 37.35
N ALA A 165 -9.89 2.25 38.59
CA ALA A 165 -9.35 3.51 39.12
C ALA A 165 -7.84 3.49 39.39
N SER A 166 -7.14 2.36 39.29
CA SER A 166 -5.69 2.28 39.47
C SER A 166 -5.02 1.28 38.54
N ALA A 167 -3.89 1.71 37.97
CA ALA A 167 -3.05 0.93 37.05
C ALA A 167 -2.32 -0.26 37.68
N ALA A 168 -2.43 -0.45 38.99
CA ALA A 168 -1.68 -1.48 39.72
C ALA A 168 -2.34 -2.88 39.72
N ASN A 169 -3.65 -2.96 39.46
CA ASN A 169 -4.35 -4.24 39.31
C ASN A 169 -4.93 -4.33 37.92
N ALA A 170 -4.47 -5.30 37.14
CA ALA A 170 -4.95 -5.60 35.76
C ALA A 170 -6.39 -6.18 35.78
N GLY A 171 -7.30 -5.62 36.59
CA GLY A 171 -8.69 -5.99 36.76
C GLY A 171 -9.63 -4.86 36.34
N GLY A 172 -10.76 -5.22 35.74
CA GLY A 172 -11.86 -4.29 35.46
C GLY A 172 -12.90 -4.30 36.55
N ARG A 173 -13.61 -3.17 36.74
CA ARG A 173 -14.87 -3.12 37.51
C ARG A 173 -16.04 -3.23 36.57
N ASN A 174 -17.17 -3.71 37.09
CA ASN A 174 -18.42 -3.84 36.37
C ASN A 174 -18.23 -4.48 34.98
N VAL A 175 -17.82 -5.75 35.02
CA VAL A 175 -17.57 -6.53 33.83
C VAL A 175 -18.89 -7.13 33.32
N PHE A 176 -19.23 -6.86 32.09
CA PHE A 176 -20.36 -7.44 31.39
C PHE A 176 -19.82 -8.26 30.20
N ILE A 177 -20.30 -9.50 30.07
CA ILE A 177 -19.95 -10.40 28.98
C ILE A 177 -21.23 -10.98 28.41
N MET A 178 -21.49 -10.71 27.14
CA MET A 178 -22.54 -11.37 26.37
C MET A 178 -21.90 -12.37 25.41
N ASN A 179 -22.40 -13.59 25.38
CA ASN A 179 -21.94 -14.62 24.47
C ASN A 179 -23.16 -15.18 23.71
N ASP A 180 -23.14 -15.06 22.39
CA ASP A 180 -24.17 -15.62 21.49
C ASP A 180 -23.58 -16.73 20.63
N LEU A 181 -23.93 -17.96 20.97
CA LEU A 181 -23.52 -19.17 20.24
C LEU A 181 -24.60 -19.60 19.20
N GLY A 182 -25.49 -18.70 18.83
CA GLY A 182 -26.57 -18.97 17.90
C GLY A 182 -27.75 -19.72 18.54
N THR A 183 -27.53 -20.87 19.18
CA THR A 183 -28.56 -21.66 19.89
C THR A 183 -28.72 -21.24 21.33
N ARG A 184 -27.68 -20.67 21.95
CA ARG A 184 -27.65 -20.25 23.35
C ARG A 184 -27.08 -18.84 23.45
N GLU A 185 -27.76 -18.02 24.19
CA GLU A 185 -27.32 -16.69 24.56
C GLU A 185 -27.06 -16.66 26.08
N SER A 186 -25.91 -16.15 26.49
CA SER A 186 -25.59 -16.01 27.89
C SER A 186 -25.04 -14.61 28.18
N VAL A 187 -25.51 -14.04 29.29
CA VAL A 187 -25.09 -12.75 29.77
C VAL A 187 -24.54 -12.92 31.19
N ALA A 188 -23.26 -12.64 31.37
CA ALA A 188 -22.62 -12.67 32.68
C ALA A 188 -22.28 -11.25 33.12
N VAL A 189 -22.62 -10.92 34.35
CA VAL A 189 -22.32 -9.64 34.99
C VAL A 189 -21.56 -9.89 36.32
N SER A 190 -20.44 -9.19 36.49
CA SER A 190 -19.61 -9.28 37.70
C SER A 190 -19.16 -7.91 38.16
N GLN A 191 -19.04 -7.74 39.46
CA GLN A 191 -18.55 -6.48 40.07
C GLN A 191 -17.05 -6.25 39.78
N SER A 192 -16.28 -7.32 39.65
CA SER A 192 -14.84 -7.27 39.35
C SER A 192 -14.38 -8.51 38.60
N GLY A 193 -13.32 -8.34 37.84
CA GLY A 193 -12.67 -9.41 37.11
C GLY A 193 -11.18 -9.17 36.97
N LYS A 194 -10.37 -10.23 37.01
CA LYS A 194 -8.92 -10.21 36.85
C LYS A 194 -8.52 -11.17 35.74
N ILE A 195 -7.41 -10.86 35.09
CA ILE A 195 -6.86 -11.76 34.05
C ILE A 195 -5.82 -12.67 34.73
N GLU A 196 -6.00 -13.98 34.57
CA GLU A 196 -5.04 -15.00 35.00
C GLU A 196 -4.49 -15.70 33.76
N ASN A 197 -3.18 -15.89 33.72
CA ASN A 197 -2.52 -16.69 32.69
C ASN A 197 -2.31 -18.12 33.25
N VAL A 198 -2.86 -19.12 32.58
CA VAL A 198 -2.69 -20.52 32.92
C VAL A 198 -2.07 -21.23 31.72
N GLY A 199 -0.77 -21.49 31.80
CA GLY A 199 -0.01 -22.03 30.67
C GLY A 199 0.02 -21.02 29.52
N ASN A 200 -0.51 -21.42 28.37
CA ASN A 200 -0.57 -20.59 27.15
C ASN A 200 -1.92 -19.86 26.97
N ASP A 201 -2.87 -20.14 27.87
CA ASP A 201 -4.22 -19.59 27.78
C ASP A 201 -4.42 -18.45 28.80
N ARG A 202 -5.21 -17.48 28.41
CA ARG A 202 -5.59 -16.33 29.25
C ARG A 202 -7.04 -16.46 29.66
N PHE A 203 -7.28 -16.49 30.96
CA PHE A 203 -8.61 -16.54 31.52
C PHE A 203 -8.98 -15.23 32.16
N LEU A 204 -10.18 -14.74 31.89
CA LEU A 204 -10.82 -13.72 32.70
C LEU A 204 -11.54 -14.41 33.86
N VAL A 205 -11.06 -14.17 35.04
CA VAL A 205 -11.65 -14.69 36.27
C VAL A 205 -12.56 -13.59 36.86
N LEU A 206 -13.86 -13.86 36.83
CA LEU A 206 -14.89 -13.01 37.41
C LEU A 206 -15.06 -13.42 38.87
N ASP A 207 -15.00 -12.45 39.79
CA ASP A 207 -14.99 -12.76 41.24
C ASP A 207 -16.36 -13.24 41.73
N SER A 208 -17.37 -12.38 41.66
CA SER A 208 -18.74 -12.71 42.05
C SER A 208 -19.73 -12.00 41.13
N GLY A 209 -20.79 -12.70 40.76
CA GLY A 209 -21.77 -12.18 39.87
C GLY A 209 -22.89 -13.13 39.59
N HIS A 210 -23.67 -12.81 38.60
CA HIS A 210 -24.75 -13.64 38.07
C HIS A 210 -24.64 -13.81 36.58
N MET A 211 -25.11 -14.93 36.07
CA MET A 211 -25.19 -15.25 34.67
C MET A 211 -26.63 -15.67 34.33
N GLU A 212 -27.17 -15.05 33.32
CA GLU A 212 -28.43 -15.46 32.72
C GLU A 212 -28.12 -16.20 31.40
N GLN A 213 -28.67 -17.36 31.25
CA GLN A 213 -28.53 -18.17 30.04
C GLN A 213 -29.93 -18.45 29.48
N ASN A 214 -30.08 -18.14 28.20
CA ASN A 214 -31.30 -18.40 27.45
C ASN A 214 -31.01 -19.39 26.33
N ASP A 215 -31.65 -20.54 26.35
CA ASP A 215 -31.59 -21.51 25.25
C ASP A 215 -32.71 -21.17 24.26
N LYS A 216 -32.32 -20.69 23.07
CA LYS A 216 -33.25 -20.25 22.02
C LYS A 216 -34.04 -21.40 21.40
N VAL A 217 -33.64 -22.66 21.62
CA VAL A 217 -34.31 -23.84 21.06
C VAL A 217 -35.34 -24.39 22.03
N SER A 218 -34.97 -24.54 23.33
CA SER A 218 -35.89 -25.07 24.36
C SER A 218 -36.75 -24.00 25.02
N GLY A 219 -36.35 -22.72 24.93
CA GLY A 219 -36.97 -21.60 25.65
C GLY A 219 -36.67 -21.61 27.15
N GLU A 220 -35.68 -22.40 27.60
CA GLU A 220 -35.29 -22.51 29.00
C GLU A 220 -34.44 -21.31 29.42
N HIS A 221 -34.85 -20.66 30.52
CA HIS A 221 -34.11 -19.57 31.14
C HIS A 221 -33.45 -20.10 32.41
N THR A 222 -32.14 -20.04 32.49
CA THR A 222 -31.36 -20.45 33.65
C THR A 222 -30.69 -19.24 34.26
N HIS A 223 -30.89 -19.03 35.55
CA HIS A 223 -30.19 -18.00 36.33
C HIS A 223 -29.17 -18.69 37.23
N VAL A 224 -27.90 -18.29 37.13
CA VAL A 224 -26.77 -18.89 37.87
C VAL A 224 -26.05 -17.79 38.62
N GLU A 225 -25.94 -17.92 39.91
CA GLU A 225 -25.02 -17.12 40.72
C GLU A 225 -23.68 -17.83 40.79
N PHE A 226 -22.58 -17.10 40.58
CA PHE A 226 -21.24 -17.68 40.60
C PHE A 226 -20.29 -16.91 41.51
N LYS A 227 -19.30 -17.66 42.00
CA LYS A 227 -18.08 -17.14 42.61
C LYS A 227 -16.88 -17.74 41.84
N ASN A 228 -15.96 -16.88 41.42
CA ASN A 228 -14.77 -17.32 40.65
C ASN A 228 -15.13 -18.01 39.31
N TYR A 229 -15.95 -17.37 38.48
CA TYR A 229 -16.25 -17.88 37.15
C TYR A 229 -15.12 -17.56 36.18
N ARG A 230 -14.60 -18.59 35.48
CA ARG A 230 -13.50 -18.45 34.52
C ARG A 230 -14.03 -18.47 33.09
N VAL A 231 -13.74 -17.41 32.35
CA VAL A 231 -14.05 -17.32 30.92
C VAL A 231 -12.73 -17.27 30.13
N LEU A 232 -12.61 -18.09 29.12
CA LEU A 232 -11.46 -18.04 28.21
C LEU A 232 -11.47 -16.68 27.50
N ALA A 233 -10.54 -15.81 27.87
CA ALA A 233 -10.42 -14.46 27.33
C ALA A 233 -9.55 -14.38 26.07
N GLY A 234 -8.82 -15.44 25.79
CA GLY A 234 -8.00 -15.61 24.60
C GLY A 234 -7.04 -16.79 24.79
N THR A 235 -6.88 -17.58 23.78
CA THR A 235 -5.74 -18.49 23.70
C THR A 235 -4.50 -17.63 23.50
N GLY A 236 -3.51 -17.73 24.37
CA GLY A 236 -2.20 -17.17 24.07
C GLY A 236 -1.81 -17.77 22.73
N ALA A 237 -1.71 -16.95 21.69
CA ALA A 237 -1.22 -17.42 20.42
C ALA A 237 0.09 -18.16 20.72
N ALA A 238 0.13 -19.46 20.43
CA ALA A 238 1.41 -20.18 20.40
C ALA A 238 2.40 -19.28 19.68
N PRO A 239 3.65 -19.15 20.15
CA PRO A 239 4.65 -18.37 19.46
C PRO A 239 4.54 -18.74 17.99
N ASN A 240 4.16 -17.76 17.18
CA ASN A 240 3.85 -18.02 15.78
C ASN A 240 5.19 -18.43 15.15
N ASN A 241 5.50 -19.75 15.18
CA ASN A 241 6.65 -20.36 14.50
C ASN A 241 6.48 -20.32 12.97
N SER A 242 5.44 -19.63 12.47
CA SER A 242 5.32 -19.32 11.05
C SER A 242 6.48 -18.42 10.64
N ALA A 243 7.16 -18.81 9.59
CA ALA A 243 8.23 -18.01 8.99
C ALA A 243 7.81 -16.56 8.84
N PRO A 244 8.69 -15.60 9.11
CA PRO A 244 8.36 -14.18 9.03
C PRO A 244 7.81 -13.84 7.64
N SER A 245 6.82 -12.95 7.60
CA SER A 245 6.27 -12.51 6.31
C SER A 245 7.40 -12.02 5.39
N PRO A 246 7.48 -12.47 4.14
CA PRO A 246 8.54 -12.04 3.20
C PRO A 246 8.69 -10.52 3.10
N ARG A 247 7.60 -9.78 3.33
CA ARG A 247 7.61 -8.30 3.32
C ARG A 247 8.37 -7.68 4.49
N ALA A 248 8.47 -8.39 5.62
CA ALA A 248 9.16 -7.93 6.82
C ALA A 248 10.66 -8.29 6.81
N VAL A 249 11.09 -9.15 5.89
CA VAL A 249 12.46 -9.63 5.81
C VAL A 249 13.33 -8.62 5.06
N ASP A 250 14.57 -8.41 5.54
CA ASP A 250 15.52 -7.53 4.90
C ASP A 250 15.83 -7.97 3.47
N THR A 251 16.11 -7.00 2.59
CA THR A 251 16.27 -7.29 1.15
C THR A 251 17.45 -8.23 0.88
N VAL A 252 18.51 -8.16 1.67
CA VAL A 252 19.66 -9.07 1.55
C VAL A 252 19.27 -10.50 1.95
N ASP A 253 18.53 -10.63 3.03
CA ASP A 253 18.07 -11.92 3.55
C ASP A 253 17.06 -12.59 2.61
N LEU A 254 16.27 -11.82 1.84
CA LEU A 254 15.41 -12.38 0.78
C LEU A 254 16.21 -13.18 -0.25
N VAL A 255 17.39 -12.65 -0.64
CA VAL A 255 18.27 -13.30 -1.61
C VAL A 255 18.95 -14.54 -0.99
N LEU A 256 19.38 -14.44 0.25
CA LEU A 256 20.10 -15.52 0.95
C LEU A 256 19.17 -16.69 1.32
N THR A 257 17.96 -16.39 1.79
CA THR A 257 16.98 -17.40 2.20
C THR A 257 16.42 -18.14 0.98
N GLY A 258 16.20 -17.46 -0.13
CA GLY A 258 15.65 -18.05 -1.34
C GLY A 258 14.20 -18.51 -1.18
N GLY A 259 13.71 -19.21 -2.20
CA GLY A 259 12.34 -19.72 -2.22
C GLY A 259 11.35 -18.78 -2.91
N PRO A 260 10.25 -19.31 -3.45
CA PRO A 260 9.35 -18.57 -4.32
C PRO A 260 8.75 -17.32 -3.66
N ALA A 261 8.26 -17.42 -2.44
CA ALA A 261 7.63 -16.32 -1.71
C ALA A 261 8.59 -15.14 -1.50
N TYR A 262 9.85 -15.42 -1.14
CA TYR A 262 10.90 -14.40 -0.95
C TYR A 262 11.32 -13.79 -2.28
N MET A 263 11.44 -14.60 -3.34
CA MET A 263 11.75 -14.11 -4.69
C MET A 263 10.60 -13.26 -5.26
N GLY A 264 9.35 -13.56 -4.95
CA GLY A 264 8.21 -12.74 -5.32
C GLY A 264 8.29 -11.34 -4.68
N GLU A 265 8.64 -11.26 -3.41
CA GLU A 265 8.83 -9.97 -2.71
C GLU A 265 10.02 -9.19 -3.28
N LEU A 266 11.13 -9.87 -3.60
CA LEU A 266 12.29 -9.25 -4.23
C LEU A 266 11.92 -8.69 -5.62
N ALA A 267 11.13 -9.44 -6.41
CA ALA A 267 10.62 -9.00 -7.70
C ALA A 267 9.77 -7.72 -7.57
N TRP A 268 8.96 -7.61 -6.53
CA TRP A 268 8.19 -6.41 -6.21
C TRP A 268 9.09 -5.20 -5.92
N ARG A 269 10.07 -5.36 -5.02
CA ARG A 269 10.96 -4.26 -4.60
C ARG A 269 11.78 -3.72 -5.76
N LEU A 270 12.46 -4.61 -6.50
CA LEU A 270 13.25 -4.23 -7.66
C LEU A 270 12.36 -3.77 -8.82
N GLY A 271 11.20 -4.43 -8.99
CA GLY A 271 10.25 -4.12 -10.03
C GLY A 271 9.69 -2.71 -9.95
N LEU A 272 9.43 -2.18 -8.76
CA LEU A 272 8.95 -0.80 -8.62
C LEU A 272 10.02 0.23 -9.02
N VAL A 273 11.29 -0.01 -8.71
CA VAL A 273 12.41 0.86 -9.10
C VAL A 273 12.61 0.86 -10.61
N LEU A 274 12.66 -0.33 -11.21
CA LEU A 274 12.76 -0.48 -12.67
C LEU A 274 11.51 0.07 -13.38
N GLY A 275 10.35 -0.13 -12.76
CA GLY A 275 9.07 0.40 -13.23
C GLY A 275 9.05 1.92 -13.28
N ALA A 276 9.52 2.59 -12.23
CA ALA A 276 9.66 4.03 -12.21
C ALA A 276 10.54 4.53 -13.37
N THR A 277 11.64 3.82 -13.64
CA THR A 277 12.55 4.16 -14.75
C THR A 277 11.87 3.96 -16.12
N ASN A 278 11.19 2.84 -16.34
CA ASN A 278 10.48 2.56 -17.59
C ASN A 278 9.34 3.57 -17.85
N LEU A 279 8.64 3.98 -16.78
CA LEU A 279 7.59 4.99 -16.87
C LEU A 279 8.12 6.35 -17.34
N LEU A 280 9.40 6.70 -17.09
CA LEU A 280 10.00 7.91 -17.65
C LEU A 280 10.04 7.88 -19.18
N PHE A 281 10.48 6.76 -19.76
CA PHE A 281 10.52 6.58 -21.22
C PHE A 281 9.10 6.57 -21.81
N MET A 282 8.18 5.88 -21.16
CA MET A 282 6.76 5.90 -21.55
C MET A 282 6.17 7.31 -21.41
N GLY A 283 6.53 8.06 -20.39
CA GLY A 283 6.10 9.45 -20.19
C GLY A 283 6.52 10.37 -21.33
N ILE A 284 7.75 10.24 -21.80
CA ILE A 284 8.26 11.00 -22.96
C ILE A 284 7.44 10.67 -24.21
N SER A 285 7.20 9.40 -24.46
CA SER A 285 6.47 8.96 -25.67
C SER A 285 4.98 9.28 -25.62
N LEU A 286 4.33 9.15 -24.45
CA LEU A 286 2.89 9.40 -24.27
C LEU A 286 2.54 10.90 -24.17
N SER A 287 3.50 11.76 -23.88
CA SER A 287 3.29 13.21 -23.74
C SER A 287 2.90 13.93 -25.03
N ALA A 288 3.17 13.31 -26.21
CA ALA A 288 2.90 13.94 -27.48
C ALA A 288 1.40 14.15 -27.68
N ALA A 289 0.99 15.41 -27.64
CA ALA A 289 -0.37 15.86 -27.87
C ALA A 289 -0.47 16.61 -29.20
N ASN A 290 -1.63 16.58 -29.83
CA ASN A 290 -1.90 17.38 -31.01
C ASN A 290 -2.25 18.83 -30.56
N PRO A 291 -1.48 19.87 -30.96
CA PRO A 291 -1.73 21.25 -30.55
C PRO A 291 -3.12 21.77 -30.93
N ARG A 292 -3.70 21.23 -31.99
CA ARG A 292 -5.02 21.65 -32.51
C ARG A 292 -6.22 21.07 -31.75
N ARG A 293 -6.00 20.09 -30.88
CA ARG A 293 -7.05 19.48 -30.06
C ARG A 293 -6.71 19.67 -28.57
N ALA A 294 -7.40 20.60 -27.93
CA ALA A 294 -7.38 20.69 -26.46
C ALA A 294 -8.03 19.42 -25.89
N SER A 295 -7.23 18.44 -25.50
CA SER A 295 -7.73 17.17 -25.01
C SER A 295 -6.94 16.73 -23.78
N ASN A 296 -7.66 16.47 -22.70
CA ASN A 296 -7.11 15.88 -21.47
C ASN A 296 -6.93 14.36 -21.56
N TRP A 297 -7.25 13.77 -22.70
CA TRP A 297 -7.13 12.32 -22.94
C TRP A 297 -5.70 11.79 -22.68
N GLY A 298 -4.69 12.61 -22.96
CA GLY A 298 -3.29 12.22 -22.68
C GLY A 298 -3.03 11.90 -21.22
N LEU A 299 -3.62 12.67 -20.29
CA LEU A 299 -3.49 12.41 -18.86
C LEU A 299 -4.26 11.16 -18.43
N LEU A 300 -5.45 10.94 -19.01
CA LEU A 300 -6.23 9.73 -18.75
C LEU A 300 -5.51 8.47 -19.25
N PHE A 301 -4.95 8.50 -20.48
CA PHE A 301 -4.15 7.37 -20.98
C PHE A 301 -2.88 7.15 -20.19
N ALA A 302 -2.27 8.20 -19.66
CA ALA A 302 -1.14 8.09 -18.75
C ALA A 302 -1.53 7.39 -17.45
N ALA A 303 -2.61 7.84 -16.80
CA ALA A 303 -3.10 7.21 -15.59
C ALA A 303 -3.43 5.72 -15.83
N LEU A 304 -4.08 5.41 -16.96
CA LEU A 304 -4.38 4.03 -17.34
C LEU A 304 -3.10 3.20 -17.57
N ALA A 305 -2.10 3.75 -18.26
CA ALA A 305 -0.83 3.08 -18.50
C ALA A 305 -0.11 2.78 -17.18
N PHE A 306 -0.12 3.72 -16.22
CA PHE A 306 0.42 3.49 -14.89
C PHE A 306 -0.32 2.37 -14.16
N VAL A 307 -1.65 2.40 -14.14
CA VAL A 307 -2.47 1.38 -13.48
C VAL A 307 -2.23 0.00 -14.08
N ILE A 308 -2.18 -0.11 -15.40
CA ILE A 308 -1.88 -1.38 -16.09
C ILE A 308 -0.50 -1.88 -15.69
N TYR A 309 0.52 -1.02 -15.76
CA TYR A 309 1.88 -1.40 -15.43
C TYR A 309 2.04 -1.81 -13.96
N TYR A 310 1.42 -1.07 -13.05
CA TYR A 310 1.40 -1.38 -11.62
C TYR A 310 0.71 -2.73 -11.33
N ASN A 311 -0.40 -3.02 -12.03
CA ASN A 311 -1.06 -4.33 -11.90
C ASN A 311 -0.22 -5.46 -12.48
N LEU A 312 0.52 -5.23 -13.57
CA LEU A 312 1.48 -6.21 -14.10
C LEU A 312 2.62 -6.48 -13.12
N LEU A 313 3.09 -5.48 -12.37
CA LEU A 313 4.06 -5.68 -11.29
C LEU A 313 3.49 -6.58 -10.18
N ASN A 314 2.25 -6.33 -9.74
CA ASN A 314 1.58 -7.16 -8.74
C ASN A 314 1.40 -8.61 -9.23
N LEU A 315 1.00 -8.77 -10.48
CA LEU A 315 0.83 -10.08 -11.10
C LEU A 315 2.17 -10.84 -11.19
N THR A 316 3.24 -10.14 -11.56
CA THR A 316 4.61 -10.68 -11.59
C THR A 316 5.06 -11.13 -10.20
N GLN A 317 4.83 -10.31 -9.18
CA GLN A 317 5.08 -10.66 -7.78
C GLN A 317 4.34 -11.97 -7.41
N ALA A 318 3.06 -12.07 -7.74
CA ALA A 318 2.24 -13.23 -7.44
C ALA A 318 2.72 -14.49 -8.17
N TRP A 319 3.04 -14.40 -9.46
CA TRP A 319 3.53 -15.54 -10.24
C TRP A 319 4.89 -16.05 -9.77
N VAL A 320 5.82 -15.14 -9.48
CA VAL A 320 7.13 -15.51 -8.93
C VAL A 320 6.96 -16.04 -7.50
N GLY A 321 6.12 -15.42 -6.68
CA GLY A 321 5.85 -15.82 -5.31
C GLY A 321 5.18 -17.18 -5.17
N ASN A 322 4.43 -17.61 -6.18
CA ASN A 322 3.82 -18.96 -6.26
C ASN A 322 4.72 -19.97 -7.00
N GLY A 323 5.91 -19.59 -7.44
CA GLY A 323 6.85 -20.46 -8.13
C GLY A 323 6.50 -20.80 -9.58
N HIS A 324 5.51 -20.11 -10.19
CA HIS A 324 5.12 -20.35 -11.57
C HIS A 324 6.17 -19.86 -12.58
N VAL A 325 6.89 -18.80 -12.24
CA VAL A 325 7.89 -18.18 -13.14
C VAL A 325 9.15 -17.84 -12.35
N ASN A 326 10.31 -18.03 -12.97
CA ASN A 326 11.58 -17.59 -12.39
C ASN A 326 11.67 -16.07 -12.37
N ILE A 327 12.20 -15.51 -11.26
CA ILE A 327 12.33 -14.05 -11.07
C ILE A 327 13.07 -13.37 -12.24
N VAL A 328 14.17 -13.96 -12.73
CA VAL A 328 14.96 -13.35 -13.81
C VAL A 328 14.15 -13.25 -15.10
N VAL A 329 13.43 -14.32 -15.46
CA VAL A 329 12.58 -14.35 -16.65
C VAL A 329 11.45 -13.32 -16.51
N ALA A 330 10.78 -13.30 -15.36
CA ALA A 330 9.69 -12.37 -15.10
C ALA A 330 10.14 -10.91 -15.17
N MET A 331 11.28 -10.57 -14.58
CA MET A 331 11.84 -9.22 -14.58
C MET A 331 12.28 -8.79 -16.00
N VAL A 332 13.00 -9.67 -16.72
CA VAL A 332 13.47 -9.37 -18.08
C VAL A 332 12.29 -9.20 -19.04
N VAL A 333 11.30 -10.07 -18.97
CA VAL A 333 10.13 -9.99 -19.86
C VAL A 333 9.32 -8.72 -19.57
N LEU A 334 8.92 -8.49 -18.32
CA LEU A 334 8.08 -7.33 -17.99
C LEU A 334 8.79 -6.00 -18.28
N HIS A 335 9.99 -5.83 -17.70
CA HIS A 335 10.69 -4.56 -17.80
C HIS A 335 11.36 -4.36 -19.15
N GLY A 336 11.83 -5.43 -19.79
CA GLY A 336 12.38 -5.40 -21.14
C GLY A 336 11.34 -5.03 -22.18
N LEU A 337 10.13 -5.63 -22.11
CA LEU A 337 9.03 -5.26 -23.01
C LEU A 337 8.57 -3.81 -22.78
N ALA A 338 8.42 -3.38 -21.52
CA ALA A 338 8.04 -2.02 -21.20
C ALA A 338 9.08 -0.99 -21.69
N PHE A 339 10.37 -1.30 -21.52
CA PHE A 339 11.47 -0.47 -21.99
C PHE A 339 11.50 -0.40 -23.53
N ALA A 340 11.40 -1.56 -24.20
CA ALA A 340 11.35 -1.64 -25.65
C ALA A 340 10.15 -0.90 -26.24
N LEU A 341 8.99 -0.99 -25.58
CA LEU A 341 7.78 -0.25 -25.96
C LEU A 341 7.99 1.26 -25.81
N GLY A 342 8.56 1.72 -24.68
CA GLY A 342 8.87 3.12 -24.45
C GLY A 342 9.81 3.70 -25.50
N LEU A 343 10.94 3.04 -25.76
CA LEU A 343 11.91 3.45 -26.78
C LEU A 343 11.35 3.32 -28.19
N GLY A 344 10.63 2.24 -28.49
CA GLY A 344 10.00 2.03 -29.79
C GLY A 344 8.98 3.11 -30.14
N LEU A 345 8.18 3.55 -29.16
CA LEU A 345 7.24 4.66 -29.32
C LEU A 345 7.97 5.99 -29.54
N ILE A 346 9.09 6.26 -28.84
CA ILE A 346 9.91 7.45 -29.05
C ILE A 346 10.46 7.44 -30.47
N TRP A 347 11.07 6.33 -30.88
CA TRP A 347 11.63 6.16 -32.23
C TRP A 347 10.57 6.31 -33.33
N TRP A 348 9.43 5.63 -33.15
CA TRP A 348 8.32 5.73 -34.12
C TRP A 348 7.81 7.17 -34.27
N ARG A 349 7.65 7.90 -33.18
CA ARG A 349 7.20 9.30 -33.23
C ARG A 349 8.23 10.23 -33.85
N GLU A 350 9.51 10.01 -33.64
CA GLU A 350 10.58 10.80 -34.24
C GLU A 350 10.62 10.62 -35.77
N HIS A 351 10.40 9.39 -36.28
CA HIS A 351 10.42 9.08 -37.71
C HIS A 351 9.06 9.29 -38.40
N ALA A 352 7.95 9.26 -37.67
CA ALA A 352 6.62 9.49 -38.25
C ALA A 352 6.49 10.89 -38.88
N THR A 353 7.23 11.88 -38.38
CA THR A 353 7.29 13.24 -38.91
C THR A 353 8.10 13.31 -40.22
N VAL A 354 9.06 12.39 -40.44
CA VAL A 354 9.93 12.33 -41.61
C VAL A 354 9.26 11.55 -42.76
N ILE A 355 8.44 10.58 -42.48
CA ILE A 355 7.78 9.71 -43.48
C ILE A 355 6.64 10.45 -44.22
N HIS A 356 6.06 11.50 -43.64
CA HIS A 356 4.96 12.25 -44.24
C HIS A 356 5.33 12.99 -45.55
N PRO A 357 6.52 13.63 -45.68
CA PRO A 357 6.91 14.28 -46.92
C PRO A 357 7.14 13.29 -48.09
N MET A 358 7.65 12.09 -47.78
CA MET A 358 7.92 11.09 -48.84
C MET A 358 6.64 10.47 -49.44
N LYS A 359 5.56 10.33 -48.64
CA LYS A 359 4.24 9.93 -49.17
C LYS A 359 3.58 11.01 -50.02
N LEU A 360 3.86 12.29 -49.77
CA LEU A 360 3.41 13.41 -50.59
C LEU A 360 4.15 13.47 -51.94
N LEU A 361 5.45 13.14 -51.96
CA LEU A 361 6.24 13.06 -53.20
C LEU A 361 5.83 11.88 -54.07
N LEU A 362 5.55 10.72 -53.49
CA LEU A 362 5.08 9.53 -54.23
C LEU A 362 3.64 9.72 -54.78
N ARG A 363 2.79 10.53 -54.17
CA ARG A 363 1.49 10.89 -54.73
C ARG A 363 1.57 11.92 -55.88
N ARG A 364 2.61 12.76 -55.91
CA ARG A 364 2.84 13.72 -57.01
C ARG A 364 3.47 13.08 -58.24
N SER A 365 4.14 11.92 -58.12
CA SER A 365 4.70 11.20 -59.24
C SER A 365 3.70 10.20 -59.89
N ALA A 366 2.51 10.04 -59.27
CA ALA A 366 1.44 9.17 -59.79
C ALA A 366 0.22 9.93 -60.31
N ALA A 367 0.29 11.27 -60.40
CA ALA A 367 -0.64 12.18 -61.07
C ALA A 367 0.09 12.89 -62.22
#